data_eed746685d2eda647156b7a586caf161
#
_entry.id   eed746685d2eda647156b7a586caf161
#
_cell.length_a   1.000
_cell.length_b   1.000
_cell.length_c   1.000
_cell.angle_alpha   90.00
_cell.angle_beta   90.00
_cell.angle_gamma   90.00
#
_symmetry.space_group_name_H-M   'P 1'
#
loop_
_entity.id
_entity.type
_entity.pdbx_description
1 polymer ?
#
loop_
_entity_poly.entity_id
_entity_poly.type
_entity_poly.pdbx_seq_one_letter_code
_entity_poly.pdbx_strand_id
1 'polypeptide(L)' 'MKNQVTLNGREVDPRSINIENVDRSDYPDFSDAQIGEAQWMNDGTALNDEELAQLTEEQGELVNELANEFFF' A
#
# COMPACT_ATOMS: atom_id res chain seq x y z
N MET A 1 -9.15 -11.60 -9.67
CA MET A 1 -8.52 -11.02 -9.48
C MET A 1 -7.80 -11.04 -8.46
N LYS A 2 -7.16 -10.83 -8.12
CA LYS A 2 -6.44 -10.88 -7.42
C LYS A 2 -6.19 -10.17 -6.48
N ASN A 3 -6.16 -9.86 -5.84
CA ASN A 3 -6.00 -8.86 -4.87
C ASN A 3 -5.39 -9.36 -3.59
N GLN A 4 -4.55 -10.31 -3.72
CA GLN A 4 -3.78 -10.74 -2.57
C GLN A 4 -2.55 -9.87 -2.42
N VAL A 5 -2.37 -9.36 -1.21
CA VAL A 5 -1.19 -8.59 -0.87
C VAL A 5 -0.42 -9.38 0.18
N THR A 6 0.83 -9.65 -0.11
CA THR A 6 1.66 -10.41 0.82
C THR A 6 2.97 -9.69 1.08
N LEU A 7 3.54 -9.93 2.25
CA LEU A 7 4.83 -9.39 2.62
C LEU A 7 5.54 -10.44 3.46
N ASN A 8 6.73 -10.85 3.01
CA ASN A 8 7.52 -11.87 3.69
C ASN A 8 6.74 -13.17 3.90
N GLY A 9 5.90 -13.51 2.93
CA GLY A 9 5.13 -14.74 2.98
C GLY A 9 3.88 -14.70 3.83
N ARG A 10 3.55 -13.54 4.40
CA ARG A 10 2.34 -13.36 5.20
C ARG A 10 1.35 -12.49 4.44
N GLU A 11 0.09 -12.78 4.60
CA GLU A 11 -0.94 -12.00 3.93
C GLU A 11 -1.21 -10.69 4.68
N VAL A 12 -1.33 -9.63 3.90
CA VAL A 12 -1.71 -8.31 4.41
C VAL A 12 -3.15 -8.05 4.00
N ASP A 13 -3.95 -7.49 4.91
CA ASP A 13 -5.34 -7.18 4.61
C ASP A 13 -5.41 -6.01 3.63
N PRO A 14 -5.84 -6.24 2.38
CA PRO A 14 -5.88 -5.15 1.40
C PRO A 14 -6.85 -4.05 1.76
N ARG A 15 -7.84 -4.35 2.59
CA ARG A 15 -8.80 -3.33 3.01
C ARG A 15 -8.24 -2.38 4.05
N SER A 16 -7.17 -2.80 4.71
CA SER A 16 -6.56 -1.99 5.75
C SER A 16 -5.51 -1.02 5.20
N ILE A 17 -5.17 -1.15 3.93
CA ILE A 17 -4.09 -0.38 3.35
C ILE A 17 -4.55 1.05 3.09
N ASN A 18 -3.85 2.00 3.71
CA ASN A 18 -4.06 3.42 3.46
C ASN A 18 -2.78 4.00 2.89
N ILE A 19 -2.91 4.72 1.80
CA ILE A 19 -1.75 5.38 1.20
C ILE A 19 -1.71 6.84 1.65
N GLU A 20 -0.50 7.39 1.65
CA GLU A 20 -0.33 8.78 2.00
C GLU A 20 0.69 9.42 1.07
N ASN A 21 0.83 10.73 1.18
CA ASN A 21 1.72 11.51 0.32
C ASN A 21 1.34 11.42 -1.15
N VAL A 22 0.05 11.31 -1.42
CA VAL A 22 -0.46 11.29 -2.77
C VAL A 22 -0.57 12.74 -3.24
N ASP A 23 0.21 13.09 -4.25
CA ASP A 23 0.24 14.44 -4.77
C ASP A 23 -0.24 14.42 -6.21
N ARG A 24 -1.24 15.24 -6.49
CA ARG A 24 -1.83 15.32 -7.80
C ARG A 24 -0.82 15.72 -8.88
N SER A 25 0.16 16.52 -8.50
CA SER A 25 1.17 16.95 -9.43
C SER A 25 2.10 15.82 -9.87
N ASP A 26 2.11 14.71 -9.14
CA ASP A 26 2.90 13.54 -9.50
C ASP A 26 2.17 12.57 -10.41
N TYR A 27 0.94 12.89 -10.78
CA TYR A 27 0.18 12.04 -11.69
C TYR A 27 0.93 11.89 -13.02
N PRO A 28 0.97 10.71 -13.60
CA PRO A 28 0.36 9.46 -13.15
C PRO A 28 1.25 8.57 -12.31
N ASP A 29 2.48 8.98 -12.06
CA ASP A 29 3.46 8.11 -11.42
C ASP A 29 3.31 8.05 -9.89
N PHE A 30 2.89 9.17 -9.29
CA PHE A 30 2.74 9.26 -7.84
C PHE A 30 3.96 8.72 -7.11
N SER A 31 5.12 9.21 -7.49
CA SER A 31 6.38 8.66 -6.98
C SER A 31 6.55 8.85 -5.48
N ASP A 32 5.88 9.84 -4.90
CA ASP A 32 5.96 10.08 -3.46
C ASP A 32 4.89 9.34 -2.66
N ALA A 33 3.94 8.71 -3.33
CA ALA A 33 2.90 7.97 -2.64
C ALA A 33 3.49 6.75 -1.95
N GLN A 34 3.02 6.47 -0.76
CA GLN A 34 3.50 5.32 -0.01
C GLN A 34 2.38 4.76 0.84
N ILE A 35 2.55 3.53 1.29
CA ILE A 35 1.62 2.91 2.20
C ILE A 35 1.95 3.41 3.60
N GLY A 36 1.03 4.17 4.17
CA GLY A 36 1.22 4.74 5.49
C GLY A 36 0.63 3.89 6.60
N GLU A 37 -0.26 2.97 6.24
CA GLU A 37 -0.91 2.12 7.23
C GLU A 37 -1.36 0.82 6.58
N ALA A 38 -1.17 -0.28 7.27
CA ALA A 38 -1.67 -1.58 6.82
C ALA A 38 -1.67 -2.52 8.02
N GLN A 39 -2.46 -3.57 7.92
CA GLN A 39 -2.60 -4.56 8.97
C GLN A 39 -2.45 -5.95 8.40
N TRP A 40 -1.98 -6.87 9.22
CA TRP A 40 -1.88 -8.26 8.83
C TRP A 40 -3.28 -8.88 8.78
N MET A 41 -3.54 -9.66 7.73
CA MET A 41 -4.83 -10.32 7.54
C MET A 41 -5.16 -11.27 8.68
N ASN A 42 -4.13 -11.92 9.16
CA ASN A 42 -4.25 -13.01 10.10
C ASN A 42 -4.78 -12.55 11.46
N ASP A 43 -4.17 -11.54 12.05
CA ASP A 43 -4.51 -11.14 13.42
C ASP A 43 -4.86 -9.65 13.56
N GLY A 44 -4.77 -8.91 12.46
CA GLY A 44 -5.14 -7.50 12.48
C GLY A 44 -4.13 -6.57 13.11
N THR A 45 -2.93 -7.07 13.43
CA THR A 45 -1.90 -6.20 13.96
C THR A 45 -1.34 -5.28 12.89
N ALA A 46 -1.00 -4.07 13.28
CA ALA A 46 -0.48 -3.08 12.33
C ALA A 46 0.96 -3.40 11.95
N LEU A 47 1.30 -3.12 10.71
CA LEU A 47 2.67 -3.23 10.25
C LEU A 47 3.50 -2.10 10.85
N ASN A 48 4.78 -2.37 11.09
CA ASN A 48 5.69 -1.33 11.58
C ASN A 48 6.24 -0.53 10.39
N ASP A 49 7.01 0.50 10.70
CA ASP A 49 7.52 1.41 9.66
C ASP A 49 8.37 0.69 8.61
N GLU A 50 9.20 -0.22 9.06
CA GLU A 50 10.05 -0.98 8.13
C GLU A 50 9.21 -1.85 7.22
N GLU A 51 8.21 -2.48 7.79
CA GLU A 51 7.32 -3.33 7.01
C GLU A 51 6.51 -2.52 5.99
N LEU A 52 6.06 -1.35 6.41
CA LEU A 52 5.31 -0.48 5.51
C LEU A 52 6.19 -0.01 4.35
N ALA A 53 7.43 0.35 4.63
CA ALA A 53 8.36 0.77 3.59
C ALA A 53 8.64 -0.36 2.61
N GLN A 54 8.85 -1.56 3.13
CA GLN A 54 9.11 -2.72 2.30
C GLN A 54 7.90 -3.04 1.43
N LEU A 55 6.72 -2.98 2.01
CA LEU A 55 5.49 -3.25 1.27
C LEU A 55 5.30 -2.23 0.16
N THR A 56 5.59 -0.97 0.44
CA THR A 56 5.50 0.07 -0.57
C THR A 56 6.39 -0.24 -1.77
N GLU A 57 7.61 -0.69 -1.51
CA GLU A 57 8.52 -1.05 -2.58
C GLU A 57 8.07 -2.26 -3.37
N GLU A 58 7.63 -3.29 -2.66
CA GLU A 58 7.26 -4.54 -3.31
C GLU A 58 5.95 -4.43 -4.07
N GLN A 59 5.05 -3.58 -3.59
CA GLN A 59 3.72 -3.44 -4.18
C GLN A 59 3.56 -2.09 -4.86
N GLY A 60 4.57 -1.68 -5.61
CA GLY A 60 4.55 -0.39 -6.28
C GLY A 60 3.35 -0.21 -7.20
N GLU A 61 2.96 -1.27 -7.91
CA GLU A 61 1.80 -1.21 -8.79
C GLU A 61 0.52 -0.98 -8.01
N LEU A 62 0.40 -1.64 -6.87
CA LEU A 62 -0.76 -1.47 -6.02
C LEU A 62 -0.84 -0.05 -5.47
N VAL A 63 0.30 0.48 -5.05
CA VAL A 63 0.34 1.86 -4.55
C VAL A 63 -0.11 2.83 -5.63
N ASN A 64 0.39 2.64 -6.84
CA ASN A 64 0.01 3.50 -7.96
C ASN A 64 -1.49 3.40 -8.26
N GLU A 65 -2.01 2.19 -8.24
CA GLU A 65 -3.41 1.93 -8.49
C GLU A 65 -4.30 2.61 -7.45
N LEU A 66 -3.92 2.47 -6.18
CA LEU A 66 -4.68 3.08 -5.09
C LEU A 66 -4.61 4.60 -5.16
N ALA A 67 -3.45 5.13 -5.53
CA ALA A 67 -3.29 6.56 -5.67
C ALA A 67 -4.19 7.11 -6.77
N ASN A 68 -4.29 6.39 -7.89
CA ASN A 68 -5.19 6.78 -8.96
C ASN A 68 -6.64 6.77 -8.50
N GLU A 69 -7.03 5.73 -7.76
CA GLU A 69 -8.38 5.63 -7.24
C GLU A 69 -8.70 6.74 -6.24
N PHE A 70 -7.69 7.22 -5.57
CA PHE A 70 -7.86 8.29 -4.58
C PHE A 70 -8.45 9.54 -5.23
N PHE A 71 -8.08 9.81 -6.49
CA PHE A 71 -8.56 11.00 -7.20
C PHE A 71 -9.72 10.69 -8.15
N PHE A 72 -10.00 9.47 -8.38
CA PHE A 72 -11.04 9.05 -9.30
C PHE A 72 -11.96 8.05 -8.62
#